data_cc1dcc9a65612318823f6dadb9255daa
#
_entry.id   cc1dcc9a65612318823f6dadb9255daa
#
_cell.length_a   1.000
_cell.length_b   1.000
_cell.length_c   1.000
_cell.angle_alpha   90.00
_cell.angle_beta   90.00
_cell.angle_gamma   90.00
#
_symmetry.space_group_name_H-M   'P 1'
#
loop_
_entity.id
_entity.type
_entity.pdbx_description
1 polymer ?
#
loop_
_entity_poly.entity_id
_entity_poly.type
_entity_poly.pdbx_seq_one_letter_code
_entity_poly.pdbx_strand_id
1 'polypeptide(L)'
;MIKTKLQPKNLSYNDSGFTIIEVLVGVVFIAILLVTISPVLVMSTAVRVQSKGMEKAVQAAKTFINGVSNNSISAPTEVITETQNTPINLETAMLVPQQTDTDLYLFNKNSTIIANCNPINPTSTCQPDKDTPFDEFYIQAAQIKPAGTQTSDGYRLAIRVYREDLNFNQTVLGSRTGGILVNKQAPILITTVEISGSTTFGSLCSRLRLFNNQPCQ
;
A
#
# COMPACT_ATOMS: atom_id res chain seq x y z
N MET A 1 -38.52 -18.21 -76.10
CA MET A 1 -37.21 -18.36 -75.43
C MET A 1 -36.43 -17.08 -75.68
N ILE A 2 -36.42 -16.16 -74.72
CA ILE A 2 -35.67 -14.90 -74.77
C ILE A 2 -34.40 -15.08 -73.95
N LYS A 3 -33.25 -15.16 -74.61
CA LYS A 3 -31.93 -15.18 -73.90
C LYS A 3 -31.49 -13.75 -73.68
N THR A 4 -31.63 -13.28 -72.47
CA THR A 4 -31.03 -12.03 -71.99
C THR A 4 -29.53 -12.23 -71.71
N LYS A 5 -28.71 -11.61 -72.54
CA LYS A 5 -27.25 -11.62 -72.49
C LYS A 5 -26.85 -10.57 -71.48
N LEU A 6 -26.45 -11.00 -70.23
CA LEU A 6 -25.85 -10.13 -69.20
C LEU A 6 -24.45 -9.70 -69.69
N GLN A 7 -24.28 -8.42 -69.98
CA GLN A 7 -22.96 -7.82 -70.18
C GLN A 7 -22.23 -7.64 -68.84
N PRO A 8 -20.97 -8.05 -68.74
CA PRO A 8 -20.17 -7.77 -67.56
C PRO A 8 -19.88 -6.27 -67.54
N LYS A 9 -20.27 -5.62 -66.45
CA LYS A 9 -19.94 -4.24 -66.14
C LYS A 9 -18.45 -4.18 -65.73
N ASN A 10 -17.61 -3.67 -66.60
CA ASN A 10 -16.20 -3.39 -66.35
C ASN A 10 -16.14 -2.30 -65.23
N LEU A 11 -15.88 -2.71 -64.03
CA LEU A 11 -15.48 -1.82 -62.95
C LEU A 11 -14.03 -1.39 -63.25
N SER A 12 -13.88 -0.21 -63.81
CA SER A 12 -12.58 0.45 -63.94
C SER A 12 -12.11 0.75 -62.53
N TYR A 13 -11.22 -0.05 -62.00
CA TYR A 13 -10.49 0.21 -60.75
C TYR A 13 -9.46 1.29 -61.09
N ASN A 14 -9.71 2.51 -60.61
CA ASN A 14 -8.74 3.60 -60.72
C ASN A 14 -7.64 3.34 -59.69
N ASP A 15 -6.57 2.65 -60.09
CA ASP A 15 -5.34 2.50 -59.30
C ASP A 15 -4.57 3.85 -59.31
N SER A 16 -5.05 4.82 -58.57
CA SER A 16 -4.27 6.02 -58.27
C SER A 16 -3.29 5.67 -57.17
N GLY A 17 -2.04 5.44 -57.53
CA GLY A 17 -0.94 5.24 -56.59
C GLY A 17 -0.73 6.49 -55.68
N PHE A 18 -0.44 6.28 -54.43
CA PHE A 18 -0.09 7.37 -53.51
C PHE A 18 1.14 8.13 -53.98
N THR A 19 1.07 9.44 -53.92
CA THR A 19 2.23 10.30 -54.21
C THR A 19 3.24 10.21 -53.08
N ILE A 20 4.54 10.37 -53.40
CA ILE A 20 5.61 10.37 -52.40
C ILE A 20 5.35 11.41 -51.29
N ILE A 21 4.80 12.57 -51.68
CA ILE A 21 4.48 13.64 -50.72
C ILE A 21 3.36 13.26 -49.77
N GLU A 22 2.35 12.53 -50.25
CA GLU A 22 1.22 12.07 -49.43
C GLU A 22 1.69 11.05 -48.36
N VAL A 23 2.58 10.13 -48.75
CA VAL A 23 3.20 9.19 -47.79
C VAL A 23 4.04 9.92 -46.75
N LEU A 24 4.82 10.90 -47.17
CA LEU A 24 5.65 11.70 -46.26
C LEU A 24 4.80 12.48 -45.27
N VAL A 25 3.75 13.14 -45.71
CA VAL A 25 2.78 13.85 -44.84
C VAL A 25 2.09 12.87 -43.92
N GLY A 26 1.67 11.70 -44.39
CA GLY A 26 1.07 10.66 -43.57
C GLY A 26 1.98 10.19 -42.44
N VAL A 27 3.27 9.93 -42.70
CA VAL A 27 4.25 9.52 -41.70
C VAL A 27 4.46 10.62 -40.64
N VAL A 28 4.51 11.90 -41.04
CA VAL A 28 4.64 13.03 -40.11
C VAL A 28 3.43 13.11 -39.17
N PHE A 29 2.19 12.95 -39.70
CA PHE A 29 1.00 12.93 -38.87
C PHE A 29 1.00 11.77 -37.86
N ILE A 30 1.37 10.58 -38.27
CA ILE A 30 1.48 9.41 -37.40
C ILE A 30 2.54 9.67 -36.32
N ALA A 31 3.69 10.23 -36.67
CA ALA A 31 4.74 10.55 -35.71
C ALA A 31 4.26 11.54 -34.62
N ILE A 32 3.55 12.59 -34.99
CA ILE A 32 2.96 13.57 -34.07
C ILE A 32 1.93 12.88 -33.15
N LEU A 33 1.06 12.03 -33.67
CA LEU A 33 0.08 11.30 -32.86
C LEU A 33 0.74 10.37 -31.85
N LEU A 34 1.78 9.62 -32.25
CA LEU A 34 2.51 8.74 -31.34
C LEU A 34 3.18 9.49 -30.19
N VAL A 35 3.79 10.64 -30.45
CA VAL A 35 4.40 11.46 -29.40
C VAL A 35 3.38 11.98 -28.39
N THR A 36 2.16 12.33 -28.82
CA THR A 36 1.12 12.84 -27.94
C THR A 36 0.47 11.75 -27.08
N ILE A 37 0.34 10.52 -27.58
CA ILE A 37 -0.32 9.41 -26.86
C ILE A 37 0.65 8.74 -25.87
N SER A 38 1.94 8.70 -26.14
CA SER A 38 2.94 7.98 -25.35
C SER A 38 2.95 8.38 -23.84
N PRO A 39 2.94 9.67 -23.45
CA PRO A 39 2.95 10.06 -22.04
C PRO A 39 1.71 9.57 -21.29
N VAL A 40 0.56 9.56 -21.94
CA VAL A 40 -0.71 9.15 -21.34
C VAL A 40 -0.71 7.66 -21.00
N LEU A 41 -0.17 6.83 -21.89
CA LEU A 41 -0.07 5.39 -21.67
C LEU A 41 0.87 5.08 -20.49
N VAL A 42 2.03 5.73 -20.43
CA VAL A 42 2.98 5.54 -19.32
C VAL A 42 2.35 5.96 -17.99
N MET A 43 1.68 7.11 -17.94
CA MET A 43 1.02 7.58 -16.73
C MET A 43 -0.13 6.67 -16.29
N SER A 44 -0.91 6.15 -17.25
CA SER A 44 -1.99 5.20 -16.98
C SER A 44 -1.48 3.90 -16.35
N THR A 45 -0.39 3.34 -16.87
CA THR A 45 0.22 2.12 -16.31
C THR A 45 0.81 2.37 -14.93
N ALA A 46 1.47 3.51 -14.71
CA ALA A 46 2.02 3.88 -13.40
C ALA A 46 0.93 4.02 -12.33
N VAL A 47 -0.18 4.69 -12.64
CA VAL A 47 -1.34 4.83 -11.73
C VAL A 47 -1.94 3.46 -11.40
N ARG A 48 -2.05 2.57 -12.39
CA ARG A 48 -2.59 1.22 -12.18
C ARG A 48 -1.72 0.39 -11.23
N VAL A 49 -0.40 0.44 -11.41
CA VAL A 49 0.55 -0.26 -10.52
C VAL A 49 0.49 0.30 -9.10
N GLN A 50 0.44 1.63 -8.97
CA GLN A 50 0.31 2.30 -7.69
C GLN A 50 -1.00 1.92 -6.96
N SER A 51 -2.11 1.86 -7.69
CA SER A 51 -3.42 1.48 -7.16
C SER A 51 -3.41 0.04 -6.62
N LYS A 52 -2.84 -0.90 -7.38
CA LYS A 52 -2.70 -2.30 -6.95
C LYS A 52 -1.83 -2.43 -5.70
N GLY A 53 -0.70 -1.73 -5.65
CA GLY A 53 0.17 -1.73 -4.48
C GLY A 53 -0.54 -1.20 -3.23
N MET A 54 -1.34 -0.13 -3.36
CA MET A 54 -2.14 0.40 -2.25
C MET A 54 -3.23 -0.60 -1.81
N GLU A 55 -3.93 -1.22 -2.74
CA GLU A 55 -4.95 -2.22 -2.43
C GLU A 55 -4.37 -3.40 -1.64
N LYS A 56 -3.22 -3.91 -2.07
CA LYS A 56 -2.50 -4.98 -1.38
C LYS A 56 -1.97 -4.55 0.00
N ALA A 57 -1.45 -3.33 0.14
CA ALA A 57 -1.02 -2.81 1.43
C ALA A 57 -2.19 -2.68 2.41
N VAL A 58 -3.37 -2.25 1.94
CA VAL A 58 -4.61 -2.22 2.75
C VAL A 58 -5.05 -3.64 3.12
N GLN A 59 -4.94 -4.61 2.21
CA GLN A 59 -5.21 -6.01 2.50
C GLN A 59 -4.27 -6.55 3.58
N ALA A 60 -2.97 -6.27 3.48
CA ALA A 60 -1.96 -6.65 4.46
C ALA A 60 -2.30 -6.09 5.86
N ALA A 61 -2.61 -4.78 5.93
CA ALA A 61 -3.03 -4.14 7.18
C ALA A 61 -4.29 -4.78 7.76
N LYS A 62 -5.31 -5.04 6.95
CA LYS A 62 -6.56 -5.70 7.40
C LYS A 62 -6.32 -7.11 7.91
N THR A 63 -5.50 -7.90 7.23
CA THR A 63 -5.14 -9.25 7.67
C THR A 63 -4.43 -9.22 9.02
N PHE A 64 -3.49 -8.27 9.20
CA PHE A 64 -2.80 -8.07 10.46
C PHE A 64 -3.76 -7.66 11.59
N ILE A 65 -4.61 -6.66 11.34
CA ILE A 65 -5.62 -6.20 12.30
C ILE A 65 -6.53 -7.34 12.76
N ASN A 66 -7.03 -8.12 11.82
CA ASN A 66 -7.87 -9.28 12.12
C ASN A 66 -7.11 -10.33 12.94
N GLY A 67 -5.84 -10.57 12.60
CA GLY A 67 -4.98 -11.49 13.33
C GLY A 67 -4.76 -11.07 14.78
N VAL A 68 -4.50 -9.79 15.02
CA VAL A 68 -4.36 -9.23 16.38
C VAL A 68 -5.70 -9.22 17.12
N SER A 69 -6.78 -8.84 16.45
CA SER A 69 -8.11 -8.75 17.09
C SER A 69 -8.66 -10.10 17.54
N ASN A 70 -8.36 -11.18 16.83
CA ASN A 70 -8.78 -12.54 17.17
C ASN A 70 -7.71 -13.33 17.97
N ASN A 71 -6.63 -12.65 18.40
CA ASN A 71 -5.50 -13.23 19.14
C ASN A 71 -4.73 -14.34 18.39
N SER A 72 -4.86 -14.45 17.08
CA SER A 72 -4.03 -15.36 16.27
C SER A 72 -2.62 -14.82 16.04
N ILE A 73 -2.44 -13.50 16.18
CA ILE A 73 -1.17 -12.80 16.19
C ILE A 73 -1.06 -12.09 17.54
N SER A 74 0.10 -12.25 18.20
CA SER A 74 0.37 -11.56 19.46
C SER A 74 0.35 -10.04 19.26
N ALA A 75 -0.20 -9.33 20.23
CA ALA A 75 -0.17 -7.86 20.23
C ALA A 75 1.29 -7.35 20.17
N PRO A 76 1.56 -6.25 19.46
CA PRO A 76 2.88 -5.64 19.44
C PRO A 76 3.39 -5.33 20.85
N THR A 77 4.70 -5.39 21.06
CA THR A 77 5.34 -5.11 22.37
C THR A 77 5.68 -3.64 22.53
N GLU A 78 5.89 -2.92 21.41
CA GLU A 78 6.13 -1.47 21.44
C GLU A 78 4.88 -0.74 21.95
N VAL A 79 5.07 0.12 22.96
CA VAL A 79 3.99 0.90 23.57
C VAL A 79 4.29 2.38 23.47
N ILE A 80 3.39 3.10 22.82
CA ILE A 80 3.38 4.56 22.76
C ILE A 80 2.39 5.06 23.82
N THR A 81 2.88 5.76 24.84
CA THR A 81 2.01 6.30 25.88
C THR A 81 1.41 7.63 25.45
N GLU A 82 0.09 7.70 25.41
CA GLU A 82 -0.64 8.93 25.14
C GLU A 82 -0.79 9.75 26.43
N THR A 83 -0.31 10.99 26.37
CA THR A 83 -0.50 11.97 27.43
C THR A 83 -1.69 12.88 27.13
N GLN A 84 -2.34 13.40 28.16
CA GLN A 84 -3.49 14.31 27.99
C GLN A 84 -3.09 15.54 27.15
N ASN A 85 -3.98 15.97 26.27
CA ASN A 85 -3.90 17.19 25.44
C ASN A 85 -2.87 17.23 24.30
N THR A 86 -2.18 16.15 23.99
CA THR A 86 -1.31 16.08 22.80
C THR A 86 -1.79 14.98 21.86
N PRO A 87 -2.39 15.30 20.71
CA PRO A 87 -2.71 14.28 19.74
C PRO A 87 -1.41 13.61 19.27
N ILE A 88 -1.37 12.29 19.32
CA ILE A 88 -0.21 11.54 18.83
C ILE A 88 -0.13 11.66 17.33
N ASN A 89 0.96 12.27 16.85
CA ASN A 89 1.31 12.21 15.45
C ASN A 89 2.03 10.88 15.22
N LEU A 90 1.36 9.94 14.52
CA LEU A 90 1.91 8.63 14.23
C LEU A 90 3.21 8.67 13.41
N GLU A 91 3.40 9.70 12.61
CA GLU A 91 4.59 9.83 11.78
C GLU A 91 5.85 10.06 12.59
N THR A 92 5.71 10.62 13.79
CA THR A 92 6.83 10.99 14.68
C THR A 92 6.89 10.19 15.97
N ALA A 93 5.75 9.74 16.49
CA ALA A 93 5.66 9.08 17.79
C ALA A 93 6.16 7.62 17.76
N MET A 94 6.00 6.94 16.64
CA MET A 94 6.47 5.58 16.43
C MET A 94 7.90 5.63 15.87
N LEU A 95 8.83 4.93 16.48
CA LEU A 95 10.19 4.82 15.97
C LEU A 95 10.16 4.26 14.54
N VAL A 96 11.14 4.61 13.71
CA VAL A 96 11.27 4.00 12.37
C VAL A 96 11.70 2.55 12.52
N PRO A 97 11.22 1.64 11.65
CA PRO A 97 11.54 0.22 11.78
C PRO A 97 13.03 -0.03 11.59
N GLN A 98 13.58 -0.83 12.48
CA GLN A 98 14.95 -1.30 12.41
C GLN A 98 14.99 -2.81 12.11
N GLN A 99 16.11 -3.29 11.65
CA GLN A 99 16.30 -4.71 11.32
C GLN A 99 16.11 -5.65 12.52
N THR A 100 16.28 -5.12 13.73
CA THR A 100 16.20 -5.89 15.00
C THR A 100 14.86 -5.76 15.70
N ASP A 101 13.89 -5.04 15.11
CA ASP A 101 12.60 -4.82 15.75
C ASP A 101 11.81 -6.11 15.88
N THR A 102 11.36 -6.41 17.09
CA THR A 102 10.51 -7.56 17.40
C THR A 102 9.08 -7.38 16.89
N ASP A 103 8.66 -6.12 16.69
CA ASP A 103 7.32 -5.74 16.21
C ASP A 103 7.29 -5.45 14.70
N LEU A 104 8.21 -6.08 13.96
CA LEU A 104 8.20 -6.13 12.52
C LEU A 104 7.60 -7.46 12.06
N TYR A 105 6.66 -7.39 11.15
CA TYR A 105 5.93 -8.53 10.60
C TYR A 105 6.07 -8.54 9.08
N LEU A 106 6.02 -9.73 8.49
CA LEU A 106 5.99 -9.88 7.03
C LEU A 106 4.63 -10.42 6.58
N PHE A 107 3.93 -9.68 5.77
CA PHE A 107 2.79 -10.17 4.99
C PHE A 107 3.34 -10.80 3.71
N ASN A 108 3.17 -12.10 3.56
CA ASN A 108 3.71 -12.84 2.43
C ASN A 108 2.69 -13.00 1.28
N LYS A 109 3.16 -13.49 0.12
CA LYS A 109 2.33 -13.74 -1.07
C LYS A 109 1.14 -14.69 -0.85
N ASN A 110 1.20 -15.54 0.18
CA ASN A 110 0.11 -16.44 0.55
C ASN A 110 -0.93 -15.77 1.46
N SER A 111 -0.86 -14.45 1.63
CA SER A 111 -1.74 -13.65 2.50
C SER A 111 -1.68 -14.08 3.97
N THR A 112 -0.53 -14.59 4.42
CA THR A 112 -0.26 -14.92 5.82
C THR A 112 0.71 -13.91 6.45
N ILE A 113 0.61 -13.75 7.77
CA ILE A 113 1.49 -12.87 8.54
C ILE A 113 2.54 -13.72 9.25
N ILE A 114 3.81 -13.37 9.06
CA ILE A 114 4.95 -13.93 9.76
C ILE A 114 5.35 -12.92 10.83
N ALA A 115 5.26 -13.31 12.09
CA ALA A 115 5.63 -12.46 13.23
C ALA A 115 7.13 -12.50 13.52
N ASN A 116 7.64 -11.49 14.25
CA ASN A 116 9.05 -11.38 14.66
C ASN A 116 10.01 -11.47 13.46
N CYS A 117 9.68 -10.73 12.42
CA CYS A 117 10.42 -10.73 11.19
C CYS A 117 11.72 -9.96 11.33
N ASN A 118 12.83 -10.67 11.49
CA ASN A 118 14.16 -10.08 11.48
C ASN A 118 14.81 -10.25 10.10
N PRO A 119 14.89 -9.18 9.29
CA PRO A 119 15.44 -9.27 7.93
C PRO A 119 16.96 -9.52 7.88
N ILE A 120 17.68 -9.42 9.01
CA ILE A 120 19.13 -9.74 9.08
C ILE A 120 19.35 -11.24 9.21
N ASN A 121 18.45 -11.94 9.90
CA ASN A 121 18.62 -13.36 10.12
C ASN A 121 17.96 -14.13 8.96
N PRO A 122 18.75 -14.73 8.06
CA PRO A 122 18.23 -15.39 6.87
C PRO A 122 17.60 -16.75 7.19
N THR A 123 17.04 -16.96 8.36
CA THR A 123 16.10 -18.05 8.52
C THR A 123 14.97 -17.79 7.55
N SER A 124 14.95 -18.57 6.53
CA SER A 124 14.28 -18.51 5.24
C SER A 124 12.81 -18.03 5.17
N THR A 125 12.16 -17.82 6.30
CA THR A 125 10.72 -17.48 6.36
C THR A 125 10.44 -15.97 6.39
N CYS A 126 11.45 -15.14 6.64
CA CYS A 126 11.30 -13.71 6.82
C CYS A 126 11.96 -12.87 5.72
N GLN A 127 12.24 -13.47 4.58
CA GLN A 127 12.75 -12.75 3.42
C GLN A 127 11.63 -12.59 2.39
N PRO A 128 11.28 -11.35 2.06
CA PRO A 128 10.31 -11.11 1.01
C PRO A 128 10.87 -11.53 -0.35
N ASP A 129 9.99 -12.03 -1.19
CA ASP A 129 10.28 -12.32 -2.59
C ASP A 129 10.35 -11.00 -3.36
N LYS A 130 11.55 -10.61 -3.80
CA LYS A 130 11.78 -9.34 -4.51
C LYS A 130 11.42 -9.41 -6.00
N ASP A 131 11.10 -10.60 -6.50
CA ASP A 131 10.83 -10.81 -7.92
C ASP A 131 9.41 -10.40 -8.32
N THR A 132 8.50 -10.32 -7.36
CA THR A 132 7.11 -9.90 -7.56
C THR A 132 6.79 -8.63 -6.77
N PRO A 133 6.93 -7.44 -7.37
CA PRO A 133 6.70 -6.18 -6.68
C PRO A 133 5.24 -6.06 -6.20
N PHE A 134 5.07 -5.59 -4.96
CA PHE A 134 3.78 -5.36 -4.29
C PHE A 134 2.95 -6.61 -3.93
N ASP A 135 3.57 -7.77 -3.82
CA ASP A 135 2.89 -8.97 -3.31
C ASP A 135 3.19 -9.24 -1.84
N GLU A 136 4.29 -8.71 -1.32
CA GLU A 136 4.72 -8.86 0.06
C GLU A 136 4.98 -7.49 0.70
N PHE A 137 4.78 -7.38 2.03
CA PHE A 137 4.93 -6.11 2.73
C PHE A 137 5.49 -6.32 4.12
N TYR A 138 6.37 -5.42 4.55
CA TYR A 138 6.71 -5.29 5.95
C TYR A 138 5.65 -4.47 6.67
N ILE A 139 5.23 -4.96 7.84
CA ILE A 139 4.28 -4.28 8.72
C ILE A 139 5.00 -3.98 10.02
N GLN A 140 5.07 -2.72 10.39
CA GLN A 140 5.49 -2.28 11.70
C GLN A 140 4.25 -1.91 12.51
N ALA A 141 4.19 -2.34 13.77
CA ALA A 141 3.04 -2.08 14.61
C ALA A 141 3.45 -1.67 16.02
N ALA A 142 2.61 -0.84 16.67
CA ALA A 142 2.78 -0.43 18.06
C ALA A 142 1.42 -0.25 18.74
N GLN A 143 1.37 -0.42 20.07
CA GLN A 143 0.20 -0.12 20.89
C GLN A 143 0.23 1.35 21.31
N ILE A 144 -0.86 2.07 21.13
CA ILE A 144 -1.06 3.41 21.70
C ILE A 144 -2.02 3.26 22.87
N LYS A 145 -1.54 3.60 24.05
CA LYS A 145 -2.32 3.48 25.30
C LYS A 145 -2.24 4.75 26.14
N PRO A 146 -3.32 5.11 26.85
CA PRO A 146 -3.25 6.08 27.91
C PRO A 146 -2.29 5.65 29.02
N ALA A 147 -1.66 6.60 29.68
CA ALA A 147 -0.79 6.30 30.83
C ALA A 147 -1.55 5.52 31.91
N GLY A 148 -0.95 4.45 32.41
CA GLY A 148 -1.53 3.62 33.48
C GLY A 148 -2.57 2.57 33.04
N THR A 149 -2.86 2.42 31.75
CA THR A 149 -3.76 1.37 31.25
C THR A 149 -3.00 0.11 30.87
N GLN A 150 -3.66 -1.05 31.00
CA GLN A 150 -3.13 -2.35 30.60
C GLN A 150 -3.55 -2.67 29.15
N THR A 151 -2.85 -3.60 28.51
CA THR A 151 -3.22 -4.10 27.17
C THR A 151 -4.60 -4.75 27.16
N SER A 152 -4.98 -5.40 28.28
CA SER A 152 -6.31 -5.99 28.47
C SER A 152 -7.45 -4.98 28.46
N ASP A 153 -7.18 -3.71 28.75
CA ASP A 153 -8.18 -2.65 28.73
C ASP A 153 -8.52 -2.20 27.29
N GLY A 154 -7.78 -2.72 26.32
CA GLY A 154 -7.80 -2.32 24.92
C GLY A 154 -6.88 -1.16 24.62
N TYR A 155 -6.57 -0.98 23.36
CA TYR A 155 -5.60 -0.01 22.89
C TYR A 155 -5.88 0.39 21.44
N ARG A 156 -5.28 1.49 20.99
CA ARG A 156 -5.24 1.79 19.55
C ARG A 156 -3.99 1.13 18.96
N LEU A 157 -4.19 0.33 17.95
CA LEU A 157 -3.13 -0.31 17.18
C LEU A 157 -2.67 0.65 16.09
N ALA A 158 -1.44 1.13 16.18
CA ALA A 158 -0.77 1.90 15.14
C ALA A 158 -0.08 0.95 14.17
N ILE A 159 -0.22 1.19 12.87
CA ILE A 159 0.32 0.33 11.82
C ILE A 159 0.97 1.20 10.75
N ARG A 160 2.17 0.82 10.34
CA ARG A 160 2.84 1.29 9.12
C ARG A 160 3.13 0.11 8.23
N VAL A 161 2.80 0.24 6.96
CA VAL A 161 3.07 -0.79 5.93
C VAL A 161 4.13 -0.27 4.98
N TYR A 162 5.19 -1.03 4.83
CA TYR A 162 6.33 -0.74 3.94
C TYR A 162 6.40 -1.78 2.84
N ARG A 163 7.08 -1.42 1.76
CA ARG A 163 7.32 -2.32 0.63
C ARG A 163 8.32 -3.43 1.00
N GLU A 164 8.25 -4.51 0.26
CA GLU A 164 9.18 -5.65 0.34
C GLU A 164 10.64 -5.29 0.04
N ASP A 165 10.86 -4.25 -0.80
CA ASP A 165 12.18 -3.79 -1.20
C ASP A 165 12.75 -2.67 -0.29
N LEU A 166 12.19 -2.53 0.93
CA LEU A 166 12.71 -1.64 1.97
C LEU A 166 14.17 -2.00 2.29
N ASN A 167 15.04 -0.99 2.26
CA ASN A 167 16.44 -1.17 2.58
C ASN A 167 16.75 -0.60 3.97
N PHE A 168 16.88 -1.47 4.95
CA PHE A 168 17.18 -1.10 6.33
C PHE A 168 18.58 -0.50 6.55
N ASN A 169 19.49 -0.62 5.58
CA ASN A 169 20.81 0.03 5.62
C ASN A 169 20.76 1.51 5.21
N GLN A 170 19.60 1.98 4.74
CA GLN A 170 19.34 3.38 4.43
C GLN A 170 18.40 3.99 5.46
N THR A 171 18.30 5.32 5.47
CA THR A 171 17.38 6.02 6.36
C THR A 171 15.93 5.65 6.02
N VAL A 172 15.29 4.88 6.88
CA VAL A 172 13.86 4.57 6.78
C VAL A 172 13.06 5.77 7.27
N LEU A 173 11.97 6.08 6.59
CA LEU A 173 11.09 7.20 6.92
C LEU A 173 9.88 6.73 7.72
N GLY A 174 9.47 7.52 8.70
CA GLY A 174 8.25 7.28 9.48
C GLY A 174 6.99 7.89 8.84
N SER A 175 7.17 8.85 7.92
CA SER A 175 6.09 9.58 7.27
C SER A 175 5.95 9.21 5.81
N ARG A 176 4.74 9.38 5.27
CA ARG A 176 4.49 9.20 3.84
C ARG A 176 5.06 10.38 3.07
N THR A 177 5.95 10.12 2.14
CA THR A 177 6.51 11.12 1.23
C THR A 177 6.29 10.69 -0.22
N GLY A 178 5.45 11.42 -0.93
CA GLY A 178 5.15 11.13 -2.34
C GLY A 178 4.26 9.90 -2.54
N GLY A 179 4.21 9.42 -3.78
CA GLY A 179 3.47 8.19 -4.13
C GLY A 179 4.28 6.92 -3.85
N ILE A 180 3.61 5.77 -3.91
CA ILE A 180 4.21 4.43 -3.68
C ILE A 180 5.47 4.18 -4.51
N LEU A 181 5.53 4.74 -5.71
CA LEU A 181 6.65 4.53 -6.64
C LEU A 181 7.83 5.49 -6.40
N VAL A 182 7.63 6.55 -5.60
CA VAL A 182 8.61 7.65 -5.48
C VAL A 182 9.66 7.36 -4.43
N ASN A 183 9.28 6.82 -3.27
CA ASN A 183 10.21 6.58 -2.18
C ASN A 183 10.02 5.20 -1.55
N LYS A 184 11.00 4.33 -1.76
CA LYS A 184 11.00 2.96 -1.23
C LYS A 184 11.18 2.90 0.30
N GLN A 185 11.74 3.96 0.89
CA GLN A 185 12.03 4.04 2.32
C GLN A 185 10.87 4.62 3.14
N ALA A 186 9.80 5.07 2.47
CA ALA A 186 8.63 5.62 3.11
C ALA A 186 7.50 4.57 3.21
N PRO A 187 6.67 4.64 4.27
CA PRO A 187 5.52 3.75 4.39
C PRO A 187 4.49 4.05 3.30
N ILE A 188 3.92 3.00 2.73
CA ILE A 188 2.82 3.07 1.76
C ILE A 188 1.53 3.47 2.47
N LEU A 189 1.29 2.87 3.64
CA LEU A 189 0.09 3.05 4.44
C LEU A 189 0.47 3.32 5.89
N ILE A 190 -0.18 4.31 6.49
CA ILE A 190 -0.17 4.57 7.93
C ILE A 190 -1.63 4.58 8.37
N THR A 191 -1.96 3.80 9.39
CA THR A 191 -3.33 3.71 9.90
C THR A 191 -3.36 3.36 11.38
N THR A 192 -4.49 3.66 12.01
CA THR A 192 -4.78 3.21 13.37
C THR A 192 -6.13 2.52 13.41
N VAL A 193 -6.26 1.59 14.33
CA VAL A 193 -7.53 0.91 14.61
C VAL A 193 -7.67 0.67 16.11
N GLU A 194 -8.88 0.72 16.61
CA GLU A 194 -9.18 0.37 18.01
C GLU A 194 -9.24 -1.16 18.16
N ILE A 195 -8.45 -1.68 19.09
CA ILE A 195 -8.56 -3.06 19.56
C ILE A 195 -9.28 -3.03 20.89
N SER A 196 -10.49 -3.58 20.92
CA SER A 196 -11.29 -3.66 22.13
C SER A 196 -10.73 -4.76 23.05
N GLY A 197 -10.48 -4.36 24.30
CA GLY A 197 -10.17 -5.30 25.37
C GLY A 197 -11.42 -5.68 26.18
N SER A 198 -11.21 -6.25 27.38
CA SER A 198 -12.29 -6.41 28.35
C SER A 198 -12.80 -5.03 28.76
N THR A 199 -14.01 -4.67 28.29
CA THR A 199 -14.60 -3.35 28.53
C THR A 199 -15.10 -3.26 29.98
N THR A 200 -14.25 -2.91 30.91
CA THR A 200 -14.67 -2.39 32.20
C THR A 200 -15.05 -0.92 32.06
N PHE A 201 -16.00 -0.43 32.86
CA PHE A 201 -16.35 1.00 32.89
C PHE A 201 -15.10 1.88 33.09
N GLY A 202 -14.15 1.45 33.93
CA GLY A 202 -12.90 2.15 34.16
C GLY A 202 -12.01 2.29 32.93
N SER A 203 -11.91 1.24 32.10
CA SER A 203 -11.11 1.26 30.86
C SER A 203 -11.73 2.14 29.79
N LEU A 204 -13.05 2.12 29.65
CA LEU A 204 -13.78 2.99 28.74
C LEU A 204 -13.64 4.45 29.19
N CYS A 205 -13.78 4.70 30.47
CA CYS A 205 -13.69 6.03 31.02
C CYS A 205 -12.27 6.61 30.91
N SER A 206 -11.21 5.83 31.16
CA SER A 206 -9.83 6.30 30.99
C SER A 206 -9.53 6.72 29.55
N ARG A 207 -10.14 6.08 28.56
CA ARG A 207 -10.05 6.47 27.15
C ARG A 207 -10.84 7.76 26.85
N LEU A 208 -12.06 7.89 27.38
CA LEU A 208 -12.89 9.09 27.22
C LEU A 208 -12.31 10.31 27.93
N ARG A 209 -11.57 10.10 29.01
CA ARG A 209 -10.90 11.13 29.79
C ARG A 209 -9.85 11.92 28.99
N LEU A 210 -9.25 11.29 28.00
CA LEU A 210 -8.33 11.94 27.07
C LEU A 210 -9.01 13.09 26.29
N PHE A 211 -10.34 13.03 26.15
CA PHE A 211 -11.09 14.01 25.39
C PHE A 211 -11.78 15.09 26.26
N ASN A 212 -12.12 14.79 27.51
CA ASN A 212 -13.03 15.65 28.26
C ASN A 212 -12.52 16.12 29.62
N ASN A 213 -11.32 15.73 30.06
CA ASN A 213 -10.73 16.13 31.36
C ASN A 213 -11.62 15.92 32.63
N GLN A 214 -12.64 15.06 32.51
CA GLN A 214 -13.57 14.77 33.61
C GLN A 214 -13.12 13.53 34.42
N PRO A 215 -13.15 13.54 35.75
CA PRO A 215 -12.85 12.35 36.53
C PRO A 215 -13.90 11.27 36.29
N CYS A 216 -13.43 10.02 36.13
CA CYS A 216 -14.30 8.86 36.12
C CYS A 216 -14.77 8.58 37.54
N GLN A 217 -16.04 8.79 37.84
CA GLN A 217 -16.71 8.38 39.05
C GLN A 217 -17.51 7.10 38.86
#